data_f7aafd33818633c29b20103ae0c210e2
#
_entry.id   f7aafd33818633c29b20103ae0c210e2
#
_cell.length_a   1.000
_cell.length_b   1.000
_cell.length_c   1.000
_cell.angle_alpha   90.00
_cell.angle_beta   90.00
_cell.angle_gamma   90.00
#
_symmetry.space_group_name_H-M   'P 1'
#
loop_
_entity.id
_entity.type
_entity.pdbx_description
1 polymer ?
#
loop_
_entity_poly.entity_id
_entity_poly.type
_entity_poly.pdbx_seq_one_letter_code
_entity_poly.pdbx_strand_id
1 'polypeptide(L)'
;LYWAGDATVCNNQLQVLWNGVDNTNQQALMRHEGICLATYSLEGNPGDDSYMKLINADHHFNDADIYGYGSTLWEDEDGHIYLYGSYNNYDMLVARTARHDLTSPWEYYVSDEQGNFSWQTTYPTEQEVKRSRIQDTDCSMPWVIKKGDTYYMFAQAKWFGREMYIFRSDKPYGPFVDCKRLFGLPDLLDKLGERTYKNLYMVNLHPHLSRNGELVFSTNTDAKDFGDNFNAVGSADFYRPYFYRVYNWEKVYDE
;
A
#
# COMPACT_ATOMS: atom_id res chain seq x y z
N LEU A 1 -12.03 13.91 0.11
CA LEU A 1 -10.61 13.88 -0.28
C LEU A 1 -10.31 12.62 -1.07
N TYR A 2 -9.24 12.68 -1.88
CA TYR A 2 -8.71 11.50 -2.56
C TYR A 2 -7.24 11.33 -2.16
N TRP A 3 -6.89 10.12 -1.75
CA TRP A 3 -5.52 9.72 -1.49
C TRP A 3 -5.06 8.81 -2.62
N ALA A 4 -3.86 9.07 -3.14
CA ALA A 4 -3.29 8.21 -4.14
C ALA A 4 -3.11 6.79 -3.56
N GLY A 5 -3.67 5.81 -4.27
CA GLY A 5 -3.29 4.42 -4.15
C GLY A 5 -2.12 4.13 -5.07
N ASP A 6 -2.09 2.92 -5.62
CA ASP A 6 -1.04 2.51 -6.56
C ASP A 6 -1.53 2.57 -8.02
N ALA A 7 -0.67 2.28 -8.96
CA ALA A 7 -0.93 2.41 -10.38
C ALA A 7 -0.31 1.29 -11.21
N THR A 8 -0.92 1.00 -12.35
CA THR A 8 -0.40 0.07 -13.36
C THR A 8 -0.46 0.66 -14.76
N VAL A 9 0.34 0.09 -15.66
CA VAL A 9 0.29 0.42 -17.09
C VAL A 9 -0.36 -0.73 -17.84
N CYS A 10 -1.47 -0.42 -18.53
CA CYS A 10 -2.21 -1.37 -19.35
C CYS A 10 -2.65 -0.70 -20.64
N ASN A 11 -2.48 -1.39 -21.79
CA ASN A 11 -2.95 -0.90 -23.10
C ASN A 11 -2.50 0.53 -23.44
N ASN A 12 -1.23 0.86 -23.19
CA ASN A 12 -0.66 2.20 -23.38
C ASN A 12 -1.36 3.29 -22.57
N GLN A 13 -1.93 2.94 -21.43
CA GLN A 13 -2.58 3.82 -20.50
C GLN A 13 -2.01 3.61 -19.09
N LEU A 14 -1.86 4.69 -18.34
CA LEU A 14 -1.60 4.64 -16.90
C LEU A 14 -2.95 4.65 -16.17
N GLN A 15 -3.23 3.58 -15.44
CA GLN A 15 -4.40 3.43 -14.58
C GLN A 15 -3.98 3.68 -13.13
N VAL A 16 -4.59 4.66 -12.48
CA VAL A 16 -4.25 5.07 -11.10
C VAL A 16 -5.48 4.93 -10.22
N LEU A 17 -5.34 4.19 -9.12
CA LEU A 17 -6.36 4.10 -8.09
C LEU A 17 -6.24 5.26 -7.10
N TRP A 18 -7.38 5.80 -6.70
CA TRP A 18 -7.48 6.85 -5.70
C TRP A 18 -8.48 6.44 -4.63
N ASN A 19 -8.03 6.36 -3.40
CA ASN A 19 -8.91 6.08 -2.28
C ASN A 19 -9.71 7.33 -1.91
N GLY A 20 -11.03 7.25 -1.99
CA GLY A 20 -11.93 8.25 -1.44
C GLY A 20 -11.84 8.25 0.08
N VAL A 21 -11.76 9.42 0.69
CA VAL A 21 -11.65 9.56 2.14
C VAL A 21 -12.57 10.67 2.63
N ASP A 22 -13.48 10.32 3.53
CA ASP A 22 -14.27 11.31 4.27
C ASP A 22 -13.44 11.93 5.39
N ASN A 23 -13.30 13.24 5.35
CA ASN A 23 -12.71 14.05 6.41
C ASN A 23 -13.68 15.02 7.05
N THR A 24 -14.97 14.94 6.73
CA THR A 24 -16.00 15.87 7.21
C THR A 24 -16.48 15.52 8.62
N ASN A 25 -16.38 14.25 8.99
CA ASN A 25 -16.80 13.78 10.32
C ASN A 25 -15.61 13.77 11.28
N GLN A 26 -15.58 14.72 12.22
CA GLN A 26 -14.54 14.83 13.23
C GLN A 26 -14.40 13.60 14.15
N GLN A 27 -15.43 12.75 14.24
CA GLN A 27 -15.40 11.53 15.07
C GLN A 27 -14.91 10.30 14.30
N ALA A 28 -14.94 10.33 12.97
CA ALA A 28 -14.52 9.24 12.09
C ALA A 28 -13.58 9.77 10.99
N LEU A 29 -12.56 10.52 11.39
CA LEU A 29 -11.56 11.07 10.49
C LEU A 29 -10.92 9.97 9.64
N MET A 30 -10.79 10.23 8.34
CA MET A 30 -10.08 9.38 7.40
C MET A 30 -10.77 8.02 7.11
N ARG A 31 -12.09 7.98 7.13
CA ARG A 31 -12.84 6.80 6.71
C ARG A 31 -12.77 6.65 5.19
N HIS A 32 -12.42 5.47 4.71
CA HIS A 32 -12.51 5.16 3.29
C HIS A 32 -13.96 5.16 2.79
N GLU A 33 -14.19 5.76 1.62
CA GLU A 33 -15.51 5.92 0.99
C GLU A 33 -15.46 5.62 -0.51
N GLY A 34 -14.96 4.44 -0.85
CA GLY A 34 -14.87 3.99 -2.23
C GLY A 34 -13.55 4.29 -2.92
N ILE A 35 -13.47 3.88 -4.17
CA ILE A 35 -12.30 4.04 -5.04
C ILE A 35 -12.69 4.76 -6.32
N CYS A 36 -11.90 5.76 -6.70
CA CYS A 36 -11.89 6.37 -8.01
C CYS A 36 -10.79 5.74 -8.86
N LEU A 37 -11.05 5.52 -10.15
CA LEU A 37 -10.05 5.10 -11.13
C LEU A 37 -9.82 6.24 -12.12
N ALA A 38 -8.60 6.78 -12.15
CA ALA A 38 -8.17 7.73 -13.17
C ALA A 38 -7.31 7.03 -14.22
N THR A 39 -7.57 7.33 -15.49
CA THR A 39 -6.85 6.76 -16.63
C THR A 39 -6.21 7.87 -17.44
N TYR A 40 -4.91 7.75 -17.69
CA TYR A 40 -4.12 8.71 -18.46
C TYR A 40 -3.56 8.05 -19.72
N SER A 41 -3.49 8.82 -20.82
CA SER A 41 -2.82 8.39 -22.04
C SER A 41 -1.31 8.36 -21.87
N LEU A 42 -0.66 7.33 -22.40
CA LEU A 42 0.79 7.28 -22.57
C LEU A 42 1.17 7.44 -24.06
N GLU A 43 0.28 7.99 -24.89
CA GLU A 43 0.56 8.28 -26.29
C GLU A 43 1.50 9.49 -26.42
N GLY A 44 2.47 9.41 -27.34
CA GLY A 44 3.47 10.44 -27.56
C GLY A 44 4.71 10.28 -26.69
N ASN A 45 5.46 11.36 -26.54
CA ASN A 45 6.68 11.40 -25.74
C ASN A 45 6.48 12.31 -24.52
N PRO A 46 7.28 12.14 -23.46
CA PRO A 46 7.30 13.10 -22.36
C PRO A 46 7.51 14.53 -22.87
N GLY A 47 6.54 15.40 -22.60
CA GLY A 47 6.49 16.80 -23.07
C GLY A 47 5.48 17.06 -24.18
N ASP A 48 4.92 16.05 -24.81
CA ASP A 48 3.80 16.21 -25.77
C ASP A 48 2.48 16.43 -25.00
N ASP A 49 1.56 17.19 -25.56
CA ASP A 49 0.23 17.46 -24.96
C ASP A 49 -0.64 16.20 -24.83
N SER A 50 -0.34 15.15 -25.61
CA SER A 50 -1.01 13.84 -25.54
C SER A 50 -0.50 12.94 -24.43
N TYR A 51 0.76 13.14 -23.98
CA TYR A 51 1.40 12.33 -22.95
C TYR A 51 0.90 12.70 -21.56
N MET A 52 0.54 11.70 -20.76
CA MET A 52 -0.06 11.90 -19.41
C MET A 52 -1.36 12.71 -19.43
N LYS A 53 -2.05 12.78 -20.58
CA LYS A 53 -3.36 13.42 -20.68
C LYS A 53 -4.41 12.56 -20.00
N LEU A 54 -5.20 13.16 -19.11
CA LEU A 54 -6.34 12.48 -18.47
C LEU A 54 -7.37 12.09 -19.55
N ILE A 55 -7.68 10.80 -19.65
CA ILE A 55 -8.70 10.23 -20.53
C ILE A 55 -10.03 10.16 -19.80
N ASN A 56 -10.02 9.63 -18.59
CA ASN A 56 -11.20 9.41 -17.77
C ASN A 56 -10.86 9.47 -16.28
N ALA A 57 -11.82 9.91 -15.48
CA ALA A 57 -11.80 9.80 -14.02
C ALA A 57 -13.17 9.27 -13.57
N ASP A 58 -13.23 7.99 -13.28
CA ASP A 58 -14.42 7.36 -12.72
C ASP A 58 -14.39 7.49 -11.20
N HIS A 59 -15.11 8.47 -10.68
CA HIS A 59 -15.18 8.76 -9.25
C HIS A 59 -15.97 7.72 -8.45
N HIS A 60 -16.74 6.89 -9.14
CA HIS A 60 -17.63 5.87 -8.58
C HIS A 60 -17.22 4.45 -9.04
N PHE A 61 -15.94 4.27 -9.32
CA PHE A 61 -15.42 3.00 -9.84
C PHE A 61 -15.74 1.82 -8.91
N ASN A 62 -15.59 2.01 -7.60
CA ASN A 62 -16.02 1.04 -6.60
C ASN A 62 -16.44 1.75 -5.30
N ASP A 63 -17.69 2.19 -5.24
CA ASP A 63 -18.26 2.90 -4.09
C ASP A 63 -18.41 2.01 -2.84
N ALA A 64 -18.37 0.69 -3.00
CA ALA A 64 -18.49 -0.24 -1.88
C ALA A 64 -17.19 -0.41 -1.11
N ASP A 65 -16.05 -0.02 -1.69
CA ASP A 65 -14.74 -0.28 -1.07
C ASP A 65 -14.46 0.65 0.10
N ILE A 66 -14.53 0.08 1.29
CA ILE A 66 -14.16 0.72 2.55
C ILE A 66 -12.88 0.13 3.17
N TYR A 67 -12.22 -0.80 2.48
CA TYR A 67 -11.02 -1.49 2.96
C TYR A 67 -9.75 -1.06 2.21
N GLY A 68 -9.88 -0.18 1.22
CA GLY A 68 -8.78 0.41 0.47
C GLY A 68 -8.01 -0.62 -0.37
N TYR A 69 -8.70 -1.55 -1.02
CA TYR A 69 -8.07 -2.44 -2.01
C TYR A 69 -7.41 -1.60 -3.11
N GLY A 70 -6.13 -1.88 -3.39
CA GLY A 70 -5.36 -1.10 -4.34
C GLY A 70 -4.58 0.06 -3.71
N SER A 71 -4.49 0.12 -2.38
CA SER A 71 -3.50 0.97 -1.71
C SER A 71 -2.08 0.62 -2.14
N THR A 72 -1.82 -0.65 -2.41
CA THR A 72 -0.63 -1.15 -3.11
C THR A 72 -1.01 -2.28 -4.05
N LEU A 73 -0.23 -2.44 -5.11
CA LEU A 73 -0.44 -3.43 -6.16
C LEU A 73 0.78 -4.36 -6.30
N TRP A 74 0.51 -5.58 -6.76
CA TRP A 74 1.51 -6.48 -7.29
C TRP A 74 1.03 -7.04 -8.63
N GLU A 75 1.79 -6.78 -9.69
CA GLU A 75 1.55 -7.32 -11.04
C GLU A 75 2.27 -8.66 -11.15
N ASP A 76 1.52 -9.76 -11.25
CA ASP A 76 2.09 -11.10 -11.27
C ASP A 76 2.18 -11.67 -12.69
N GLU A 77 3.11 -12.62 -12.87
CA GLU A 77 3.31 -13.34 -14.13
C GLU A 77 2.13 -14.23 -14.50
N ASP A 78 1.23 -14.53 -13.56
CA ASP A 78 -0.01 -15.28 -13.79
C ASP A 78 -1.09 -14.47 -14.54
N GLY A 79 -0.83 -13.19 -14.80
CA GLY A 79 -1.69 -12.29 -15.55
C GLY A 79 -2.71 -11.54 -14.70
N HIS A 80 -2.66 -11.68 -13.38
CA HIS A 80 -3.48 -10.90 -12.45
C HIS A 80 -2.71 -9.70 -11.89
N ILE A 81 -3.44 -8.67 -11.49
CA ILE A 81 -2.96 -7.63 -10.58
C ILE A 81 -3.56 -7.94 -9.22
N TYR A 82 -2.72 -8.11 -8.21
CA TYR A 82 -3.13 -8.28 -6.82
C TYR A 82 -3.22 -6.93 -6.14
N LEU A 83 -4.35 -6.67 -5.47
CA LEU A 83 -4.69 -5.41 -4.84
C LEU A 83 -4.74 -5.62 -3.33
N TYR A 84 -3.85 -4.97 -2.61
CA TYR A 84 -3.81 -5.10 -1.15
C TYR A 84 -4.57 -3.96 -0.49
N GLY A 85 -5.33 -4.32 0.53
CA GLY A 85 -6.08 -3.43 1.40
C GLY A 85 -5.97 -3.88 2.85
N SER A 86 -6.75 -3.29 3.74
CA SER A 86 -6.71 -3.68 5.16
C SER A 86 -8.06 -3.51 5.87
N TYR A 87 -8.30 -4.40 6.82
CA TYR A 87 -9.32 -4.22 7.83
C TYR A 87 -8.67 -3.71 9.12
N ASN A 88 -9.28 -2.69 9.73
CA ASN A 88 -8.78 -2.05 10.96
C ASN A 88 -7.31 -1.59 10.91
N ASN A 89 -6.76 -1.32 9.74
CA ASN A 89 -5.37 -0.93 9.49
C ASN A 89 -4.31 -1.99 9.85
N TYR A 90 -4.68 -3.19 10.26
CA TYR A 90 -3.74 -4.21 10.73
C TYR A 90 -3.93 -5.58 10.09
N ASP A 91 -5.13 -5.90 9.65
CA ASP A 91 -5.42 -7.16 8.98
C ASP A 91 -5.36 -6.95 7.47
N MET A 92 -4.30 -7.45 6.85
CA MET A 92 -4.11 -7.31 5.41
C MET A 92 -5.06 -8.20 4.65
N LEU A 93 -5.68 -7.61 3.63
CA LEU A 93 -6.63 -8.25 2.74
C LEU A 93 -6.07 -8.22 1.32
N VAL A 94 -6.55 -9.11 0.45
CA VAL A 94 -6.16 -9.12 -0.95
C VAL A 94 -7.35 -9.39 -1.86
N ALA A 95 -7.40 -8.63 -2.94
CA ALA A 95 -8.22 -8.90 -4.13
C ALA A 95 -7.29 -9.10 -5.34
N ARG A 96 -7.84 -9.52 -6.45
CA ARG A 96 -7.14 -9.57 -7.73
C ARG A 96 -8.05 -9.17 -8.88
N THR A 97 -7.47 -8.70 -9.95
CA THR A 97 -8.19 -8.48 -11.21
C THR A 97 -8.33 -9.79 -11.99
N ALA A 98 -9.37 -9.92 -12.81
CA ALA A 98 -9.52 -11.08 -13.68
C ALA A 98 -8.47 -11.11 -14.82
N ARG A 99 -7.87 -9.99 -15.15
CA ARG A 99 -6.83 -9.80 -16.17
C ARG A 99 -5.90 -8.68 -15.73
N HIS A 100 -4.77 -8.52 -16.40
CA HIS A 100 -3.84 -7.40 -16.19
C HIS A 100 -4.45 -6.06 -16.66
N ASP A 101 -5.51 -5.65 -15.99
CA ASP A 101 -6.30 -4.44 -16.27
C ASP A 101 -7.19 -4.14 -15.05
N LEU A 102 -7.04 -2.96 -14.43
CA LEU A 102 -7.82 -2.58 -13.26
C LEU A 102 -9.32 -2.42 -13.54
N THR A 103 -9.69 -2.20 -14.80
CA THR A 103 -11.11 -2.13 -15.21
C THR A 103 -11.77 -3.50 -15.35
N SER A 104 -11.01 -4.59 -15.33
CA SER A 104 -11.57 -5.94 -15.35
C SER A 104 -12.24 -6.28 -14.01
N PRO A 105 -13.17 -7.27 -13.97
CA PRO A 105 -13.80 -7.68 -12.72
C PRO A 105 -12.76 -8.03 -11.63
N TRP A 106 -13.04 -7.63 -10.40
CA TRP A 106 -12.23 -7.98 -9.24
C TRP A 106 -12.78 -9.22 -8.55
N GLU A 107 -11.87 -10.03 -8.03
CA GLU A 107 -12.14 -11.17 -7.15
C GLU A 107 -11.48 -10.92 -5.81
N TYR A 108 -12.19 -11.20 -4.73
CA TYR A 108 -11.77 -10.99 -3.35
C TYR A 108 -11.42 -12.33 -2.71
N TYR A 109 -10.28 -12.41 -2.04
CA TYR A 109 -9.82 -13.61 -1.35
C TYR A 109 -10.36 -13.63 0.06
N VAL A 110 -11.34 -14.49 0.31
CA VAL A 110 -12.08 -14.54 1.57
C VAL A 110 -12.04 -15.90 2.21
N SER A 111 -12.10 -15.91 3.55
CA SER A 111 -12.18 -17.13 4.36
C SER A 111 -13.61 -17.42 4.77
N ASP A 112 -14.02 -18.69 4.70
CA ASP A 112 -15.26 -19.19 5.28
C ASP A 112 -15.16 -19.32 6.82
N GLU A 113 -16.24 -19.79 7.47
CA GLU A 113 -16.26 -20.02 8.92
C GLU A 113 -15.35 -21.17 9.38
N GLN A 114 -14.94 -22.03 8.47
CA GLN A 114 -14.05 -23.16 8.72
C GLN A 114 -12.57 -22.82 8.47
N GLY A 115 -12.28 -21.58 8.00
CA GLY A 115 -10.93 -21.13 7.71
C GLY A 115 -10.44 -21.49 6.30
N ASN A 116 -11.34 -21.94 5.39
CA ASN A 116 -10.97 -22.22 4.02
C ASN A 116 -11.08 -20.97 3.18
N PHE A 117 -10.04 -20.63 2.47
CA PHE A 117 -10.00 -19.47 1.59
C PHE A 117 -10.44 -19.79 0.16
N SER A 118 -11.18 -18.87 -0.43
CA SER A 118 -11.61 -18.93 -1.83
C SER A 118 -11.73 -17.54 -2.46
N TRP A 119 -11.70 -17.50 -3.79
CA TRP A 119 -11.94 -16.28 -4.56
C TRP A 119 -13.44 -16.11 -4.82
N GLN A 120 -13.97 -14.92 -4.61
CA GLN A 120 -15.36 -14.55 -4.94
C GLN A 120 -15.42 -13.20 -5.63
N THR A 121 -16.40 -13.00 -6.52
CA THR A 121 -16.64 -11.73 -7.21
C THR A 121 -17.50 -10.75 -6.42
N THR A 122 -18.22 -11.25 -5.40
CA THR A 122 -19.02 -10.40 -4.52
C THR A 122 -18.13 -9.67 -3.54
N TYR A 123 -18.35 -8.37 -3.36
CA TYR A 123 -17.64 -7.57 -2.37
C TYR A 123 -17.83 -8.17 -0.96
N PRO A 124 -16.76 -8.35 -0.18
CA PRO A 124 -16.83 -9.08 1.07
C PRO A 124 -17.59 -8.31 2.16
N THR A 125 -18.34 -9.05 2.95
CA THR A 125 -18.98 -8.54 4.16
C THR A 125 -17.95 -8.30 5.26
N GLU A 126 -18.29 -7.49 6.27
CA GLU A 126 -17.42 -7.25 7.43
C GLU A 126 -17.08 -8.55 8.18
N GLN A 127 -18.01 -9.52 8.21
CA GLN A 127 -17.75 -10.80 8.87
C GLN A 127 -16.74 -11.65 8.10
N GLU A 128 -16.77 -11.62 6.77
CA GLU A 128 -15.78 -12.30 5.94
C GLU A 128 -14.40 -11.65 6.10
N VAL A 129 -14.27 -10.32 6.02
CA VAL A 129 -12.96 -9.67 6.15
C VAL A 129 -12.31 -9.87 7.51
N LYS A 130 -13.08 -9.93 8.61
CA LYS A 130 -12.57 -10.21 9.96
C LYS A 130 -11.81 -11.53 10.08
N ARG A 131 -12.06 -12.48 9.19
CA ARG A 131 -11.39 -13.79 9.17
C ARG A 131 -10.54 -14.03 7.93
N SER A 132 -10.44 -13.05 7.05
CA SER A 132 -9.73 -13.16 5.76
C SER A 132 -8.32 -12.57 5.77
N ARG A 133 -7.75 -12.39 6.94
CA ARG A 133 -6.40 -11.92 7.13
C ARG A 133 -5.38 -12.85 6.45
N ILE A 134 -4.49 -12.27 5.65
CA ILE A 134 -3.50 -13.02 4.86
C ILE A 134 -2.10 -13.09 5.49
N GLN A 135 -1.90 -12.55 6.70
CA GLN A 135 -0.61 -12.57 7.41
C GLN A 135 -0.78 -13.07 8.86
N ASP A 136 0.31 -13.49 9.49
CA ASP A 136 0.33 -14.07 10.85
C ASP A 136 0.54 -13.04 11.96
N THR A 137 1.02 -11.84 11.66
CA THR A 137 1.38 -10.79 12.64
C THR A 137 0.80 -9.45 12.23
N ASP A 138 0.31 -8.66 13.20
CA ASP A 138 -0.25 -7.33 12.96
C ASP A 138 0.76 -6.41 12.28
N CYS A 139 0.35 -5.84 11.17
CA CYS A 139 1.16 -4.91 10.39
C CYS A 139 0.27 -3.93 9.61
N SER A 140 0.84 -2.94 8.98
CA SER A 140 0.11 -1.99 8.13
C SER A 140 0.93 -1.62 6.90
N MET A 141 0.25 -1.14 5.86
CA MET A 141 0.87 -0.65 4.62
C MET A 141 1.74 -1.71 3.94
N PRO A 142 1.14 -2.78 3.43
CA PRO A 142 1.87 -3.89 2.84
C PRO A 142 2.42 -3.51 1.47
N TRP A 143 3.63 -3.99 1.17
CA TRP A 143 4.24 -3.99 -0.15
C TRP A 143 4.72 -5.39 -0.47
N VAL A 144 4.41 -5.89 -1.64
CA VAL A 144 4.78 -7.25 -2.04
C VAL A 144 5.73 -7.22 -3.21
N ILE A 145 6.75 -8.07 -3.16
CA ILE A 145 7.64 -8.37 -4.30
C ILE A 145 7.85 -9.87 -4.40
N LYS A 146 8.24 -10.32 -5.60
CA LYS A 146 8.68 -11.70 -5.84
C LYS A 146 10.18 -11.74 -6.02
N LYS A 147 10.84 -12.74 -5.42
CA LYS A 147 12.24 -13.07 -5.70
C LYS A 147 12.41 -14.59 -5.76
N GLY A 148 12.83 -15.09 -6.91
CA GLY A 148 12.78 -16.53 -7.20
C GLY A 148 11.33 -17.02 -7.12
N ASP A 149 11.10 -18.08 -6.38
CA ASP A 149 9.76 -18.66 -6.18
C ASP A 149 9.06 -18.16 -4.92
N THR A 150 9.65 -17.17 -4.22
CA THR A 150 9.12 -16.67 -2.95
C THR A 150 8.59 -15.25 -3.10
N TYR A 151 7.41 -15.02 -2.53
CA TYR A 151 6.83 -13.70 -2.35
C TYR A 151 7.20 -13.17 -0.97
N TYR A 152 7.62 -11.92 -0.92
CA TYR A 152 7.96 -11.23 0.31
C TYR A 152 7.02 -10.04 0.49
N MET A 153 6.38 -9.98 1.65
CA MET A 153 5.60 -8.82 2.05
C MET A 153 6.42 -7.99 3.05
N PHE A 154 6.53 -6.71 2.78
CA PHE A 154 7.13 -5.72 3.67
C PHE A 154 6.02 -4.86 4.23
N ALA A 155 6.01 -4.64 5.54
CA ALA A 155 4.97 -3.86 6.17
C ALA A 155 5.49 -3.14 7.42
N GLN A 156 4.88 -2.02 7.74
CA GLN A 156 5.15 -1.29 8.97
C GLN A 156 4.51 -2.02 10.16
N ALA A 157 5.21 -2.11 11.29
CA ALA A 157 4.74 -2.85 12.47
C ALA A 157 3.40 -2.34 13.03
N LYS A 158 3.14 -1.06 12.89
CA LYS A 158 1.90 -0.40 13.34
C LYS A 158 1.69 0.86 12.51
N TRP A 159 0.48 1.36 12.50
CA TRP A 159 0.23 2.75 12.11
C TRP A 159 1.09 3.65 13.00
N PHE A 160 1.99 4.42 12.45
CA PHE A 160 3.02 5.19 13.16
C PHE A 160 4.09 4.36 13.92
N GLY A 161 4.23 3.08 13.62
CA GLY A 161 5.30 2.24 14.18
C GLY A 161 6.66 2.51 13.54
N ARG A 162 7.73 2.21 14.27
CA ARG A 162 9.10 2.45 13.80
C ARG A 162 9.77 1.23 13.20
N GLU A 163 9.14 0.08 13.28
CA GLU A 163 9.73 -1.15 12.81
C GLU A 163 9.14 -1.56 11.48
N MET A 164 10.01 -2.04 10.61
CA MET A 164 9.64 -2.70 9.37
C MET A 164 9.74 -4.19 9.55
N TYR A 165 8.67 -4.87 9.20
CA TYR A 165 8.58 -6.31 9.15
C TYR A 165 8.73 -6.82 7.71
N ILE A 166 9.20 -8.04 7.60
CA ILE A 166 9.22 -8.83 6.38
C ILE A 166 8.57 -10.17 6.66
N PHE A 167 7.77 -10.63 5.72
CA PHE A 167 7.09 -11.92 5.73
C PHE A 167 7.41 -12.64 4.44
N ARG A 168 7.18 -13.94 4.40
CA ARG A 168 7.31 -14.72 3.17
C ARG A 168 6.10 -15.59 2.91
N SER A 169 5.86 -15.90 1.63
CA SER A 169 4.80 -16.77 1.14
C SER A 169 5.24 -17.44 -0.17
N ASP A 170 4.62 -18.56 -0.51
CA ASP A 170 4.73 -19.19 -1.84
C ASP A 170 3.70 -18.64 -2.85
N LYS A 171 2.84 -17.69 -2.41
CA LYS A 171 1.77 -17.11 -3.23
C LYS A 171 1.64 -15.61 -2.98
N PRO A 172 1.24 -14.83 -4.02
CA PRO A 172 1.04 -13.38 -3.87
C PRO A 172 -0.14 -13.01 -2.95
N TYR A 173 -1.02 -13.95 -2.68
CA TYR A 173 -2.19 -13.77 -1.82
C TYR A 173 -2.05 -14.44 -0.44
N GLY A 174 -0.84 -14.85 -0.08
CA GLY A 174 -0.55 -15.43 1.23
C GLY A 174 -0.89 -16.94 1.36
N PRO A 175 -0.86 -17.49 2.58
CA PRO A 175 -0.60 -16.77 3.81
C PRO A 175 0.86 -16.26 3.88
N PHE A 176 1.03 -15.02 4.31
CA PHE A 176 2.32 -14.43 4.62
C PHE A 176 2.69 -14.74 6.07
N VAL A 177 3.74 -15.52 6.24
CA VAL A 177 4.17 -16.10 7.53
C VAL A 177 5.63 -15.82 7.81
N ASP A 178 6.12 -16.34 8.94
CA ASP A 178 7.52 -16.20 9.37
C ASP A 178 7.95 -14.75 9.46
N CYS A 179 7.15 -13.94 10.16
CA CYS A 179 7.41 -12.54 10.40
C CYS A 179 8.77 -12.32 11.07
N LYS A 180 9.60 -11.51 10.43
CA LYS A 180 10.88 -11.07 10.96
C LYS A 180 10.94 -9.54 11.00
N ARG A 181 11.68 -9.01 11.98
CA ARG A 181 12.05 -7.60 11.98
C ARG A 181 13.15 -7.38 10.94
N LEU A 182 12.85 -6.57 9.92
CA LEU A 182 13.81 -6.24 8.89
C LEU A 182 14.77 -5.12 9.33
N PHE A 183 14.21 -4.01 9.83
CA PHE A 183 14.97 -2.91 10.41
C PHE A 183 14.06 -2.03 11.29
N GLY A 184 14.67 -1.17 12.11
CA GLY A 184 13.99 -0.08 12.81
C GLY A 184 14.32 1.25 12.16
N LEU A 185 13.33 2.12 12.06
CA LEU A 185 13.54 3.49 11.59
C LEU A 185 14.40 4.26 12.60
N PRO A 186 15.42 5.02 12.16
CA PRO A 186 16.37 5.65 13.05
C PRO A 186 15.74 6.68 13.97
N ASP A 187 16.15 6.70 15.23
CA ASP A 187 15.76 7.72 16.22
C ASP A 187 16.18 9.14 15.82
N LEU A 188 17.16 9.26 14.93
CA LEU A 188 17.65 10.54 14.41
C LEU A 188 16.58 11.32 13.66
N LEU A 189 15.57 10.66 13.09
CA LEU A 189 14.46 11.33 12.45
C LEU A 189 13.54 12.06 13.44
N ASP A 190 13.62 11.71 14.73
CA ASP A 190 12.91 12.43 15.80
C ASP A 190 13.46 13.82 16.07
N LYS A 191 14.62 14.16 15.53
CA LYS A 191 15.39 15.34 15.93
C LYS A 191 15.74 16.25 14.76
N LEU A 192 14.83 16.41 13.84
CA LEU A 192 15.00 17.39 12.77
C LEU A 192 14.61 18.78 13.28
N GLY A 193 15.64 19.57 13.62
CA GLY A 193 15.48 20.89 14.22
C GLY A 193 15.25 20.82 15.74
N GLU A 194 14.58 21.85 16.28
CA GLU A 194 14.27 21.96 17.71
C GLU A 194 13.07 21.12 18.18
N ARG A 195 12.35 20.49 17.23
CA ARG A 195 11.12 19.73 17.48
C ARG A 195 11.35 18.24 17.30
N THR A 196 10.71 17.45 18.16
CA THR A 196 10.73 16.00 18.09
C THR A 196 9.55 15.50 17.29
N TYR A 197 9.80 14.82 16.15
CA TYR A 197 8.78 14.12 15.40
C TYR A 197 8.60 12.73 15.99
N LYS A 198 7.35 12.38 16.28
CA LYS A 198 7.05 11.09 16.91
C LYS A 198 6.42 10.09 15.97
N ASN A 199 5.81 10.57 14.92
CA ASN A 199 5.05 9.76 14.00
C ASN A 199 5.85 9.52 12.73
N LEU A 200 6.06 8.26 12.41
CA LEU A 200 6.61 7.80 11.15
C LEU A 200 5.55 6.95 10.47
N TYR A 201 5.15 7.30 9.26
CA TYR A 201 4.06 6.59 8.59
C TYR A 201 4.23 6.60 7.08
N MET A 202 3.39 5.81 6.41
CA MET A 202 3.43 5.61 4.98
C MET A 202 4.81 5.15 4.51
N VAL A 203 5.26 4.02 5.06
CA VAL A 203 6.45 3.38 4.52
C VAL A 203 6.12 2.80 3.15
N ASN A 204 6.81 3.29 2.13
CA ASN A 204 6.65 2.85 0.76
C ASN A 204 7.91 2.15 0.29
N LEU A 205 7.75 1.02 -0.39
CA LEU A 205 8.83 0.34 -1.10
C LEU A 205 8.91 0.88 -2.53
N HIS A 206 10.12 1.12 -3.01
CA HIS A 206 10.40 1.60 -4.36
C HIS A 206 11.23 0.57 -5.15
N PRO A 207 10.62 -0.50 -5.67
CA PRO A 207 11.38 -1.55 -6.38
C PRO A 207 12.14 -1.01 -7.59
N HIS A 208 11.56 -0.04 -8.31
CA HIS A 208 12.15 0.60 -9.48
C HIS A 208 13.39 1.46 -9.18
N LEU A 209 13.58 1.88 -7.92
CA LEU A 209 14.78 2.60 -7.46
C LEU A 209 15.83 1.66 -6.86
N SER A 210 15.46 0.40 -6.62
CA SER A 210 16.32 -0.60 -5.99
C SER A 210 17.30 -1.19 -7.00
N ARG A 211 18.52 -1.50 -6.56
CA ARG A 211 19.59 -2.08 -7.39
C ARG A 211 20.21 -3.27 -6.68
N ASN A 212 20.64 -4.28 -7.43
CA ASN A 212 21.56 -5.36 -7.01
C ASN A 212 21.51 -5.74 -5.52
N GLY A 213 20.41 -6.32 -5.07
CA GLY A 213 20.30 -6.85 -3.70
C GLY A 213 20.02 -5.81 -2.62
N GLU A 214 19.74 -4.57 -3.01
CA GLU A 214 19.20 -3.55 -2.10
C GLU A 214 17.69 -3.38 -2.30
N LEU A 215 17.04 -2.81 -1.30
CA LEU A 215 15.69 -2.27 -1.39
C LEU A 215 15.72 -0.80 -0.98
N VAL A 216 14.98 0.02 -1.71
CA VAL A 216 14.79 1.44 -1.38
C VAL A 216 13.41 1.62 -0.79
N PHE A 217 13.36 2.17 0.40
CA PHE A 217 12.13 2.55 1.10
C PHE A 217 12.08 4.05 1.31
N SER A 218 10.88 4.61 1.37
CA SER A 218 10.64 5.93 1.94
C SER A 218 9.66 5.85 3.10
N THR A 219 9.76 6.81 4.01
CA THR A 219 8.75 7.07 5.04
C THR A 219 8.56 8.56 5.19
N ASN A 220 7.38 8.97 5.62
CA ASN A 220 7.12 10.36 5.99
C ASN A 220 7.25 10.55 7.50
N THR A 221 7.67 11.74 7.89
CA THR A 221 7.53 12.20 9.28
C THR A 221 6.28 13.05 9.41
N ASP A 222 5.73 13.08 10.60
CA ASP A 222 4.56 13.87 10.97
C ASP A 222 4.81 14.58 12.31
N ALA A 223 4.40 15.84 12.41
CA ALA A 223 4.54 16.57 13.67
C ALA A 223 3.67 15.92 14.76
N LYS A 224 4.11 16.03 16.00
CA LYS A 224 3.35 15.51 17.15
C LYS A 224 1.94 16.11 17.24
N ASP A 225 1.82 17.41 16.98
CA ASP A 225 0.55 18.09 16.77
C ASP A 225 0.35 18.25 15.26
N PHE A 226 -0.71 17.65 14.73
CA PHE A 226 -0.98 17.65 13.30
C PHE A 226 -1.09 19.07 12.72
N GLY A 227 -1.60 20.03 13.48
CA GLY A 227 -1.67 21.43 13.10
C GLY A 227 -0.30 22.06 12.83
N ASP A 228 0.76 21.57 13.47
CA ASP A 228 2.12 22.05 13.29
C ASP A 228 2.69 21.74 11.88
N ASN A 229 2.14 20.74 11.20
CA ASN A 229 2.52 20.45 9.80
C ASN A 229 2.19 21.60 8.84
N PHE A 230 1.27 22.48 9.21
CA PHE A 230 0.77 23.54 8.35
C PHE A 230 1.08 24.94 8.87
N ASN A 231 1.11 25.12 10.18
CA ASN A 231 1.07 26.44 10.81
C ASN A 231 2.36 26.84 11.54
N ALA A 232 3.29 25.90 11.72
CA ALA A 232 4.54 26.17 12.42
C ALA A 232 5.61 26.71 11.48
N VAL A 233 6.52 27.53 12.02
CA VAL A 233 7.73 27.94 11.29
C VAL A 233 8.55 26.69 10.97
N GLY A 234 8.95 26.52 9.71
CA GLY A 234 9.66 25.33 9.23
C GLY A 234 8.76 24.09 9.03
N SER A 235 7.42 24.27 8.92
CA SER A 235 6.47 23.18 8.72
C SER A 235 6.79 22.30 7.51
N ALA A 236 7.35 22.87 6.43
CA ALA A 236 7.78 22.11 5.25
C ALA A 236 8.86 21.06 5.54
N ASP A 237 9.61 21.21 6.63
CA ASP A 237 10.60 20.22 7.08
C ASP A 237 10.00 19.14 7.98
N PHE A 238 8.76 19.32 8.45
CA PHE A 238 8.10 18.40 9.35
C PHE A 238 7.38 17.27 8.61
N TYR A 239 6.85 17.58 7.44
CA TYR A 239 6.06 16.65 6.64
C TYR A 239 6.74 16.41 5.30
N ARG A 240 7.67 15.46 5.26
CA ARG A 240 8.39 15.12 4.03
C ARG A 240 8.87 13.66 4.03
N PRO A 241 9.10 13.06 2.85
CA PRO A 241 9.65 11.71 2.75
C PRO A 241 11.14 11.68 3.06
N TYR A 242 11.55 10.60 3.72
CA TYR A 242 12.94 10.20 3.93
C TYR A 242 13.18 8.87 3.25
N PHE A 243 14.30 8.75 2.53
CA PHE A 243 14.65 7.55 1.79
C PHE A 243 15.73 6.75 2.52
N TYR A 244 15.56 5.43 2.51
CA TYR A 244 16.48 4.46 3.11
C TYR A 244 16.87 3.43 2.08
N ARG A 245 18.09 2.89 2.20
CA ARG A 245 18.56 1.73 1.46
C ARG A 245 18.79 0.60 2.43
N VAL A 246 18.21 -0.56 2.16
CA VAL A 246 18.37 -1.77 2.95
C VAL A 246 19.12 -2.78 2.12
N TYR A 247 20.29 -3.20 2.58
CA TYR A 247 21.16 -4.14 1.91
C TYR A 247 21.05 -5.51 2.56
N ASN A 248 21.25 -6.57 1.75
CA ASN A 248 21.24 -7.96 2.22
C ASN A 248 19.97 -8.32 3.03
N TRP A 249 18.84 -7.77 2.64
CA TRP A 249 17.58 -7.90 3.34
C TRP A 249 17.11 -9.36 3.48
N GLU A 250 17.52 -10.25 2.58
CA GLU A 250 17.17 -11.68 2.60
C GLU A 250 17.85 -12.43 3.75
N LYS A 251 19.00 -11.94 4.22
CA LYS A 251 19.77 -12.59 5.28
C LYS A 251 19.03 -12.68 6.61
N VAL A 252 17.95 -11.93 6.77
CA VAL A 252 17.08 -12.05 7.94
C VAL A 252 16.48 -13.45 8.10
N TYR A 253 16.48 -14.25 7.04
CA TYR A 253 16.00 -15.64 7.03
C TYR A 253 17.13 -16.68 7.04
N ASP A 254 18.38 -16.27 7.08
CA ASP A 254 19.55 -17.17 7.08
C ASP A 254 19.92 -17.63 8.50
N GLU A 255 19.19 -17.18 9.55
CA GLU A 255 19.42 -17.50 10.97
C GLU A 255 18.58 -18.67 11.48
#